data_6aa8022b4c2997f35d751173b65aa6e9
#
_entry.id   6aa8022b4c2997f35d751173b65aa6e9
#
_cell.length_a   1.000
_cell.length_b   1.000
_cell.length_c   1.000
_cell.angle_alpha   90.00
_cell.angle_beta   90.00
_cell.angle_gamma   90.00
#
_symmetry.space_group_name_H-M   'P 1'
#
loop_
_entity.id
_entity.type
_entity.pdbx_description
1 polymer ?
#
loop_
_entity_poly.entity_id
_entity_poly.type
_entity_poly.pdbx_seq_one_letter_code
_entity_poly.pdbx_strand_id
1 'polypeptide(L)'
;MILGKPAPFVRAFVDAVDDAIRAHHPSHAMSATQRAWLAFCVTAVLVTNSICWARFERASLGTYSLAALSWMFRHSKMPWDKLLVASVQVILRHHGLTSGTLVIDDTDNPRSKSAKALAHLYKLRDKESGGYLWGQSLVFLVLVTPKISIPVGVVFYQPAPALSAWYKKEKTLKKQGIPKNQRPPKPAPNPHYPTKEQLALRLLEAFKAQHPSIRVHCIMADALYGTATFVDGASAIFGGVQVLSQIRSNQNIRIGKRAQHVADYFVTHPGTPQRIRIRGDQEVVATVGSARLYVCSHKTKRFIVAIKYEEEENYRYLIASDLSWRTLDIVQGHTLRWLVEVFIQDWKSYEGWSPLTKQPGEEGARHSVILSLLVDHSLFMHPDQQDQLKNNLPAYTVGSLRANVQVECLVDVIDDLVSSDNPQEKLKRFTQAVHEVFAFGRSKKHMIQRQLGRLEPTPFLKYRADEVMRNMPVLST
;
A
#
# COMPACT_ATOMS: atom_id res chain seq x y z
N MET A 1 -0.18 8.40 -23.68
CA MET A 1 -0.21 9.82 -23.34
C MET A 1 1.20 10.36 -23.37
N ILE A 2 1.41 11.56 -23.85
CA ILE A 2 2.71 12.17 -24.12
C ILE A 2 2.96 13.23 -23.05
N LEU A 3 4.21 13.35 -22.63
CA LEU A 3 4.70 14.26 -21.60
C LEU A 3 5.77 15.17 -22.20
N GLY A 4 5.50 16.47 -22.31
CA GLY A 4 6.46 17.46 -22.79
C GLY A 4 7.43 17.87 -21.70
N LYS A 5 6.92 18.38 -20.59
CA LYS A 5 7.68 18.84 -19.41
C LYS A 5 7.10 18.28 -18.14
N PRO A 6 7.88 18.16 -17.04
CA PRO A 6 7.32 17.84 -15.73
C PRO A 6 6.28 18.88 -15.30
N ALA A 7 5.17 18.43 -14.70
CA ALA A 7 4.10 19.31 -14.21
C ALA A 7 4.68 20.37 -13.26
N PRO A 8 4.23 21.65 -13.36
CA PRO A 8 4.79 22.76 -12.58
C PRO A 8 4.71 22.52 -11.07
N PHE A 9 3.57 22.01 -10.56
CA PHE A 9 3.40 21.73 -9.15
C PHE A 9 4.30 20.59 -8.66
N VAL A 10 4.61 19.59 -9.51
CA VAL A 10 5.55 18.52 -9.18
C VAL A 10 6.98 19.05 -9.08
N ARG A 11 7.38 19.99 -9.98
CA ARG A 11 8.69 20.64 -9.88
C ARG A 11 8.80 21.43 -8.57
N ALA A 12 7.80 22.24 -8.26
CA ALA A 12 7.76 23.00 -7.01
C ALA A 12 7.81 22.08 -5.78
N PHE A 13 7.09 20.95 -5.81
CA PHE A 13 7.16 19.94 -4.77
C PHE A 13 8.56 19.36 -4.60
N VAL A 14 9.22 18.95 -5.69
CA VAL A 14 10.57 18.38 -5.66
C VAL A 14 11.59 19.39 -5.16
N ASP A 15 11.48 20.65 -5.56
CA ASP A 15 12.35 21.72 -5.06
C ASP A 15 12.14 21.94 -3.55
N ALA A 16 10.89 21.98 -3.08
CA ALA A 16 10.58 22.08 -1.64
C ALA A 16 11.10 20.88 -0.83
N VAL A 17 11.06 19.68 -1.40
CA VAL A 17 11.65 18.47 -0.78
C VAL A 17 13.18 18.59 -0.70
N ASP A 18 13.85 19.07 -1.76
CA ASP A 18 15.30 19.31 -1.73
C ASP A 18 15.69 20.39 -0.70
N ASP A 19 14.92 21.47 -0.60
CA ASP A 19 15.13 22.51 0.40
C ASP A 19 14.98 21.96 1.82
N ALA A 20 13.99 21.09 2.06
CA ALA A 20 13.83 20.44 3.35
C ALA A 20 14.99 19.47 3.66
N ILE A 21 15.50 18.74 2.68
CA ILE A 21 16.71 17.91 2.84
C ILE A 21 17.91 18.79 3.15
N ARG A 22 18.11 19.86 2.38
CA ARG A 22 19.24 20.79 2.52
C ARG A 22 19.30 21.45 3.89
N ALA A 23 18.12 21.80 4.43
CA ALA A 23 18.01 22.44 5.74
C ALA A 23 18.51 21.54 6.89
N HIS A 24 18.33 20.22 6.78
CA HIS A 24 18.70 19.27 7.82
C HIS A 24 19.96 18.43 7.49
N HIS A 25 20.24 18.26 6.21
CA HIS A 25 21.31 17.41 5.68
C HIS A 25 21.96 18.04 4.44
N PRO A 26 22.73 19.14 4.57
CA PRO A 26 23.27 19.90 3.42
C PRO A 26 24.10 19.04 2.44
N SER A 27 24.82 18.04 2.94
CA SER A 27 25.64 17.11 2.14
C SER A 27 24.80 16.14 1.28
N HIS A 28 23.50 16.06 1.50
CA HIS A 28 22.57 15.19 0.77
C HIS A 28 21.65 15.97 -0.18
N ALA A 29 21.90 17.27 -0.38
CA ALA A 29 21.15 18.07 -1.34
C ALA A 29 21.24 17.47 -2.76
N MET A 30 20.11 17.49 -3.45
CA MET A 30 20.04 16.97 -4.83
C MET A 30 20.67 17.95 -5.82
N SER A 31 21.39 17.42 -6.81
CA SER A 31 21.84 18.22 -7.96
C SER A 31 20.64 18.63 -8.82
N ALA A 32 20.83 19.65 -9.67
CA ALA A 32 19.79 20.05 -10.64
C ALA A 32 19.31 18.90 -11.52
N THR A 33 20.24 18.04 -11.96
CA THR A 33 19.92 16.84 -12.75
C THR A 33 19.08 15.84 -11.98
N GLN A 34 19.37 15.62 -10.70
CA GLN A 34 18.59 14.72 -9.85
C GLN A 34 17.17 15.25 -9.60
N ARG A 35 17.03 16.56 -9.33
CA ARG A 35 15.71 17.19 -9.19
C ARG A 35 14.89 17.10 -10.49
N ALA A 36 15.51 17.43 -11.63
CA ALA A 36 14.84 17.33 -12.93
C ALA A 36 14.39 15.90 -13.22
N TRP A 37 15.25 14.92 -12.97
CA TRP A 37 14.93 13.50 -13.14
C TRP A 37 13.78 13.06 -12.21
N LEU A 38 13.82 13.46 -10.93
CA LEU A 38 12.78 13.09 -9.97
C LEU A 38 11.43 13.71 -10.35
N ALA A 39 11.40 15.00 -10.69
CA ALA A 39 10.19 15.67 -11.14
C ALA A 39 9.61 15.04 -12.40
N PHE A 40 10.49 14.68 -13.36
CA PHE A 40 10.07 13.92 -14.53
C PHE A 40 9.47 12.56 -14.16
N CYS A 41 10.13 11.79 -13.30
CA CYS A 41 9.64 10.45 -12.92
C CYS A 41 8.29 10.50 -12.17
N VAL A 42 8.11 11.43 -11.23
CA VAL A 42 6.83 11.62 -10.52
C VAL A 42 5.71 11.98 -11.51
N THR A 43 5.94 12.95 -12.40
CA THR A 43 4.97 13.31 -13.45
C THR A 43 4.71 12.14 -14.41
N ALA A 44 5.75 11.40 -14.80
CA ALA A 44 5.60 10.23 -15.67
C ALA A 44 4.78 9.10 -15.03
N VAL A 45 4.85 8.92 -13.70
CA VAL A 45 3.96 7.99 -12.99
C VAL A 45 2.52 8.48 -13.04
N LEU A 46 2.24 9.76 -12.79
CA LEU A 46 0.91 10.35 -12.90
C LEU A 46 0.31 10.14 -14.30
N VAL A 47 1.12 10.33 -15.33
CA VAL A 47 0.68 10.15 -16.72
C VAL A 47 0.48 8.68 -17.08
N THR A 48 1.43 7.78 -16.74
CA THR A 48 1.45 6.40 -17.23
C THR A 48 0.91 5.36 -16.25
N ASN A 49 0.68 5.73 -15.01
CA ASN A 49 0.33 4.83 -13.89
C ASN A 49 1.27 3.62 -13.77
N SER A 50 2.56 3.86 -13.89
CA SER A 50 3.53 2.76 -13.87
C SER A 50 4.92 3.26 -13.57
N ILE A 51 5.72 2.53 -12.82
CA ILE A 51 7.16 2.74 -12.70
C ILE A 51 7.84 1.83 -13.71
N CYS A 52 7.88 2.29 -14.95
CA CYS A 52 8.42 1.54 -16.09
C CYS A 52 9.20 2.46 -17.02
N TRP A 53 10.52 2.30 -17.09
CA TRP A 53 11.41 3.17 -17.85
C TRP A 53 11.08 3.21 -19.34
N ALA A 54 10.70 2.09 -19.94
CA ALA A 54 10.27 2.04 -21.34
C ALA A 54 8.94 2.79 -21.60
N ARG A 55 8.04 2.89 -20.61
CA ARG A 55 6.86 3.74 -20.72
C ARG A 55 7.21 5.21 -20.55
N PHE A 56 8.16 5.53 -19.69
CA PHE A 56 8.65 6.89 -19.48
C PHE A 56 9.37 7.42 -20.71
N GLU A 57 10.25 6.62 -21.32
CA GLU A 57 10.90 6.95 -22.60
C GLU A 57 9.87 7.26 -23.69
N ARG A 58 8.85 6.40 -23.84
CA ARG A 58 7.76 6.64 -24.79
C ARG A 58 6.95 7.88 -24.46
N ALA A 59 6.61 8.08 -23.20
CA ALA A 59 5.85 9.27 -22.78
C ALA A 59 6.62 10.57 -23.07
N SER A 60 7.95 10.56 -22.94
CA SER A 60 8.82 11.71 -23.23
C SER A 60 9.27 11.82 -24.70
N LEU A 61 8.73 10.99 -25.60
CA LEU A 61 9.17 10.92 -27.01
C LEU A 61 10.68 10.78 -27.17
N GLY A 62 11.31 9.96 -26.32
CA GLY A 62 12.75 9.71 -26.36
C GLY A 62 13.64 10.79 -25.76
N THR A 63 13.08 11.90 -25.24
CA THR A 63 13.86 12.94 -24.54
C THR A 63 14.68 12.35 -23.39
N TYR A 64 14.12 11.38 -22.68
CA TYR A 64 14.80 10.60 -21.66
C TYR A 64 14.91 9.14 -22.11
N SER A 65 16.13 8.68 -22.35
CA SER A 65 16.34 7.29 -22.75
C SER A 65 16.15 6.32 -21.58
N LEU A 66 15.68 5.11 -21.87
CA LEU A 66 15.53 4.02 -20.90
C LEU A 66 16.84 3.80 -20.11
N ALA A 67 17.98 3.86 -20.79
CA ALA A 67 19.29 3.66 -20.16
C ALA A 67 19.58 4.75 -19.12
N ALA A 68 19.39 6.03 -19.47
CA ALA A 68 19.62 7.16 -18.57
C ALA A 68 18.67 7.12 -17.37
N LEU A 69 17.37 6.85 -17.60
CA LEU A 69 16.38 6.74 -16.52
C LEU A 69 16.73 5.62 -15.52
N SER A 70 17.09 4.46 -16.04
CA SER A 70 17.47 3.30 -15.22
C SER A 70 18.79 3.53 -14.49
N TRP A 71 19.76 4.19 -15.10
CA TRP A 71 21.03 4.53 -14.49
C TRP A 71 20.84 5.49 -13.31
N MET A 72 20.09 6.58 -13.51
CA MET A 72 19.76 7.54 -12.45
C MET A 72 19.10 6.88 -11.25
N PHE A 73 18.15 5.98 -11.48
CA PHE A 73 17.46 5.26 -10.43
C PHE A 73 18.37 4.34 -9.60
N ARG A 74 19.34 3.70 -10.24
CA ARG A 74 20.18 2.66 -9.62
C ARG A 74 21.52 3.15 -9.12
N HIS A 75 22.13 4.13 -9.82
CA HIS A 75 23.53 4.47 -9.64
C HIS A 75 23.76 5.93 -9.24
N SER A 76 22.76 6.80 -9.39
CA SER A 76 22.88 8.15 -8.87
C SER A 76 22.87 8.14 -7.35
N LYS A 77 23.61 9.05 -6.72
CA LYS A 77 23.61 9.25 -5.28
C LYS A 77 22.35 10.01 -4.83
N MET A 78 21.17 9.52 -5.25
CA MET A 78 19.89 10.09 -4.83
C MET A 78 19.69 9.82 -3.33
N PRO A 79 19.29 10.81 -2.52
CA PRO A 79 19.11 10.64 -1.08
C PRO A 79 17.78 9.93 -0.73
N TRP A 80 17.59 8.71 -1.24
CA TRP A 80 16.34 7.94 -1.14
C TRP A 80 15.82 7.79 0.29
N ASP A 81 16.73 7.64 1.25
CA ASP A 81 16.42 7.51 2.68
C ASP A 81 15.88 8.80 3.31
N LYS A 82 16.10 9.97 2.67
CA LYS A 82 15.64 11.27 3.13
C LYS A 82 14.37 11.73 2.41
N LEU A 83 14.13 11.27 1.17
CA LEU A 83 13.04 11.77 0.33
C LEU A 83 11.66 11.64 1.00
N LEU A 84 11.34 10.47 1.56
CA LEU A 84 10.04 10.25 2.21
C LEU A 84 9.86 11.14 3.44
N VAL A 85 10.88 11.25 4.28
CA VAL A 85 10.83 12.10 5.49
C VAL A 85 10.66 13.57 5.14
N ALA A 86 11.46 14.05 4.17
CA ALA A 86 11.40 15.43 3.72
C ALA A 86 10.06 15.76 3.05
N SER A 87 9.52 14.85 2.23
CA SER A 87 8.22 15.06 1.60
C SER A 87 7.08 15.15 2.63
N VAL A 88 7.09 14.30 3.66
CA VAL A 88 6.15 14.43 4.79
C VAL A 88 6.30 15.80 5.47
N GLN A 89 7.52 16.24 5.76
CA GLN A 89 7.77 17.56 6.36
C GLN A 89 7.23 18.71 5.51
N VAL A 90 7.41 18.64 4.19
CA VAL A 90 6.88 19.63 3.24
C VAL A 90 5.36 19.71 3.36
N ILE A 91 4.66 18.56 3.29
CA ILE A 91 3.19 18.52 3.37
C ILE A 91 2.69 19.02 4.73
N LEU A 92 3.30 18.57 5.83
CA LEU A 92 2.91 18.99 7.18
C LEU A 92 3.02 20.51 7.36
N ARG A 93 4.13 21.11 6.90
CA ARG A 93 4.32 22.56 6.96
C ARG A 93 3.35 23.31 6.05
N HIS A 94 3.23 22.86 4.81
CA HIS A 94 2.39 23.54 3.80
C HIS A 94 0.93 23.64 4.24
N HIS A 95 0.39 22.55 4.81
CA HIS A 95 -1.00 22.52 5.27
C HIS A 95 -1.19 22.89 6.74
N GLY A 96 -0.14 23.30 7.44
CA GLY A 96 -0.19 23.71 8.85
C GLY A 96 -0.63 22.58 9.79
N LEU A 97 -0.23 21.34 9.51
CA LEU A 97 -0.63 20.17 10.27
C LEU A 97 0.29 19.98 11.48
N THR A 98 -0.28 20.01 12.68
CA THR A 98 0.45 19.90 13.94
C THR A 98 0.03 18.68 14.77
N SER A 99 -1.04 18.00 14.36
CA SER A 99 -1.55 16.85 15.10
C SER A 99 -2.33 15.90 14.21
N GLY A 100 -2.52 14.66 14.66
CA GLY A 100 -3.32 13.67 13.97
C GLY A 100 -3.36 12.32 14.69
N THR A 101 -3.95 11.35 14.03
CA THR A 101 -4.04 9.96 14.46
C THR A 101 -3.17 9.10 13.55
N LEU A 102 -2.36 8.22 14.13
CA LEU A 102 -1.56 7.27 13.37
C LEU A 102 -2.36 5.99 13.14
N VAL A 103 -2.42 5.55 11.90
CA VAL A 103 -3.11 4.31 11.50
C VAL A 103 -2.11 3.36 10.87
N ILE A 104 -2.11 2.11 11.35
CA ILE A 104 -1.25 1.03 10.84
C ILE A 104 -2.13 -0.01 10.17
N ASP A 105 -1.71 -0.37 8.97
CA ASP A 105 -2.29 -1.52 8.26
C ASP A 105 -1.24 -2.19 7.39
N ASP A 106 -1.50 -3.42 6.98
CA ASP A 106 -0.64 -4.12 6.05
C ASP A 106 -1.37 -4.51 4.76
N THR A 107 -0.62 -4.59 3.69
CA THR A 107 -1.18 -4.94 2.41
C THR A 107 -0.31 -5.91 1.64
N ASP A 108 -0.97 -6.88 1.03
CA ASP A 108 -0.36 -7.82 0.11
C ASP A 108 -0.45 -7.30 -1.32
N ASN A 109 0.64 -7.42 -2.06
CA ASN A 109 0.69 -7.01 -3.45
C ASN A 109 1.13 -8.19 -4.34
N PRO A 110 0.19 -8.80 -5.09
CA PRO A 110 0.49 -9.88 -6.01
C PRO A 110 1.53 -9.48 -7.06
N ARG A 111 2.43 -10.40 -7.39
CA ARG A 111 3.44 -10.23 -8.43
C ARG A 111 3.38 -11.37 -9.43
N SER A 112 3.74 -11.11 -10.69
CA SER A 112 3.76 -12.16 -11.71
C SER A 112 4.80 -13.24 -11.39
N LYS A 113 4.56 -14.47 -11.83
CA LYS A 113 5.49 -15.61 -11.66
C LYS A 113 6.91 -15.33 -12.19
N SER A 114 7.07 -14.40 -13.15
CA SER A 114 8.36 -14.02 -13.72
C SER A 114 9.14 -12.99 -12.90
N ALA A 115 8.69 -12.67 -11.69
CA ALA A 115 9.27 -11.61 -10.85
C ALA A 115 10.41 -12.09 -9.93
N LYS A 116 11.14 -13.16 -10.30
CA LYS A 116 12.20 -13.78 -9.47
C LYS A 116 13.31 -12.84 -9.00
N ALA A 117 13.54 -11.73 -9.73
CA ALA A 117 14.56 -10.75 -9.37
C ALA A 117 14.09 -9.73 -8.32
N LEU A 118 12.81 -9.73 -7.93
CA LEU A 118 12.29 -8.83 -6.91
C LEU A 118 12.66 -9.31 -5.51
N ALA A 119 13.11 -8.38 -4.66
CA ALA A 119 13.30 -8.64 -3.25
C ALA A 119 11.98 -8.80 -2.50
N HIS A 120 12.03 -9.34 -1.30
CA HIS A 120 10.88 -9.56 -0.39
C HIS A 120 9.74 -10.37 -0.99
N LEU A 121 10.02 -11.20 -2.01
CA LEU A 121 9.04 -12.01 -2.68
C LEU A 121 8.82 -13.33 -1.93
N TYR A 122 7.58 -13.64 -1.58
CA TYR A 122 7.23 -14.93 -0.96
C TYR A 122 5.81 -15.36 -1.36
N LYS A 123 5.42 -16.58 -1.00
CA LYS A 123 4.09 -17.11 -1.27
C LYS A 123 3.07 -16.51 -0.31
N LEU A 124 2.17 -15.71 -0.85
CA LEU A 124 1.01 -15.16 -0.17
C LEU A 124 -0.18 -16.09 -0.34
N ARG A 125 -1.05 -16.15 0.67
CA ARG A 125 -2.34 -16.83 0.53
C ARG A 125 -3.29 -15.91 -0.23
N ASP A 126 -3.79 -16.40 -1.34
CA ASP A 126 -4.85 -15.73 -2.06
C ASP A 126 -6.20 -15.98 -1.36
N LYS A 127 -6.88 -14.91 -0.99
CA LYS A 127 -8.15 -14.99 -0.27
C LYS A 127 -9.31 -15.39 -1.20
N GLU A 128 -9.25 -15.01 -2.47
CA GLU A 128 -10.29 -15.27 -3.45
C GLU A 128 -10.27 -16.72 -3.93
N SER A 129 -9.12 -17.19 -4.42
CA SER A 129 -8.98 -18.57 -4.93
C SER A 129 -8.72 -19.61 -3.83
N GLY A 130 -8.40 -19.19 -2.60
CA GLY A 130 -7.94 -20.07 -1.52
C GLY A 130 -6.55 -20.68 -1.75
N GLY A 131 -5.90 -20.37 -2.89
CA GLY A 131 -4.60 -20.84 -3.31
C GLY A 131 -3.45 -19.99 -2.78
N TYR A 132 -2.34 -20.02 -3.51
CA TYR A 132 -1.14 -19.26 -3.22
C TYR A 132 -0.62 -18.56 -4.48
N LEU A 133 -0.23 -17.29 -4.31
CA LEU A 133 0.42 -16.49 -5.35
C LEU A 133 1.74 -15.92 -4.82
N TRP A 134 2.61 -15.51 -5.73
CA TRP A 134 3.82 -14.80 -5.36
C TRP A 134 3.50 -13.32 -5.18
N GLY A 135 4.01 -12.71 -4.11
CA GLY A 135 3.79 -11.30 -3.85
C GLY A 135 4.71 -10.75 -2.79
N GLN A 136 4.56 -9.47 -2.55
CA GLN A 136 5.23 -8.70 -1.51
C GLN A 136 4.19 -8.20 -0.52
N SER A 137 4.53 -8.19 0.76
CA SER A 137 3.69 -7.61 1.81
C SER A 137 4.38 -6.39 2.38
N LEU A 138 3.61 -5.32 2.58
CA LEU A 138 4.09 -4.06 3.12
C LEU A 138 3.27 -3.69 4.36
N VAL A 139 3.95 -3.11 5.35
CA VAL A 139 3.32 -2.48 6.51
C VAL A 139 3.39 -0.97 6.30
N PHE A 140 2.25 -0.30 6.37
CA PHE A 140 2.12 1.15 6.23
C PHE A 140 1.83 1.81 7.56
N LEU A 141 2.38 3.02 7.73
CA LEU A 141 2.00 3.98 8.74
C LEU A 141 1.43 5.21 8.04
N VAL A 142 0.17 5.53 8.32
CA VAL A 142 -0.55 6.67 7.74
C VAL A 142 -0.92 7.64 8.83
N LEU A 143 -0.64 8.92 8.66
CA LEU A 143 -1.11 9.99 9.53
C LEU A 143 -2.45 10.49 8.99
N VAL A 144 -3.50 10.33 9.77
CA VAL A 144 -4.84 10.83 9.50
C VAL A 144 -5.06 12.12 10.28
N THR A 145 -5.41 13.17 9.57
CA THR A 145 -5.72 14.49 10.12
C THR A 145 -7.14 14.90 9.74
N PRO A 146 -7.71 15.97 10.29
CA PRO A 146 -9.01 16.46 9.84
C PRO A 146 -9.05 16.90 8.36
N LYS A 147 -7.90 17.14 7.74
CA LYS A 147 -7.81 17.63 6.35
C LYS A 147 -7.41 16.55 5.37
N ILE A 148 -6.41 15.74 5.70
CA ILE A 148 -5.81 14.77 4.79
C ILE A 148 -5.38 13.48 5.52
N SER A 149 -5.25 12.41 4.76
CA SER A 149 -4.57 11.18 5.16
C SER A 149 -3.28 11.06 4.34
N ILE A 150 -2.14 10.97 5.00
CA ILE A 150 -0.82 10.96 4.37
C ILE A 150 0.00 9.74 4.81
N PRO A 151 0.58 8.94 3.89
CA PRO A 151 1.50 7.87 4.24
C PRO A 151 2.82 8.45 4.77
N VAL A 152 3.14 8.16 6.02
CA VAL A 152 4.34 8.70 6.69
C VAL A 152 5.42 7.66 6.93
N GLY A 153 5.15 6.38 6.64
CA GLY A 153 6.11 5.31 6.78
C GLY A 153 5.67 4.03 6.06
N VAL A 154 6.65 3.29 5.56
CA VAL A 154 6.42 2.01 4.88
C VAL A 154 7.62 1.09 5.07
N VAL A 155 7.36 -0.21 5.20
CA VAL A 155 8.40 -1.23 5.25
C VAL A 155 7.92 -2.55 4.65
N PHE A 156 8.81 -3.25 3.95
CA PHE A 156 8.54 -4.60 3.47
C PHE A 156 8.56 -5.60 4.61
N TYR A 157 7.59 -6.50 4.61
CA TYR A 157 7.58 -7.66 5.47
C TYR A 157 8.10 -8.89 4.72
N GLN A 158 8.92 -9.70 5.40
CA GLN A 158 9.36 -10.99 4.90
C GLN A 158 9.29 -12.02 6.02
N PRO A 159 8.57 -13.14 5.82
CA PRO A 159 8.51 -14.18 6.83
C PRO A 159 9.84 -14.90 6.98
N ALA A 160 10.23 -15.25 8.21
CA ALA A 160 11.42 -16.05 8.46
C ALA A 160 11.34 -17.41 7.74
N PRO A 161 12.34 -17.79 6.91
CA PRO A 161 12.30 -19.05 6.16
C PRO A 161 12.18 -20.27 7.09
N ALA A 162 12.89 -20.29 8.20
CA ALA A 162 12.83 -21.37 9.19
C ALA A 162 11.44 -21.49 9.81
N LEU A 163 10.80 -20.37 10.13
CA LEU A 163 9.44 -20.34 10.68
C LEU A 163 8.41 -20.81 9.65
N SER A 164 8.56 -20.41 8.39
CA SER A 164 7.70 -20.84 7.29
C SER A 164 7.80 -22.34 7.03
N ALA A 165 9.02 -22.88 7.06
CA ALA A 165 9.26 -24.32 6.94
C ALA A 165 8.65 -25.09 8.13
N TRP A 166 8.79 -24.55 9.35
CA TRP A 166 8.20 -25.13 10.55
C TRP A 166 6.67 -25.18 10.47
N TYR A 167 5.99 -24.07 10.10
CA TYR A 167 4.54 -24.06 9.93
C TYR A 167 4.04 -25.08 8.90
N LYS A 168 4.78 -25.25 7.80
CA LYS A 168 4.45 -26.26 6.79
C LYS A 168 4.55 -27.67 7.37
N LYS A 169 5.63 -27.97 8.09
CA LYS A 169 5.85 -29.26 8.76
C LYS A 169 4.80 -29.51 9.84
N GLU A 170 4.56 -28.54 10.70
CA GLU A 170 3.56 -28.57 11.78
C GLU A 170 2.15 -28.89 11.20
N LYS A 171 1.76 -28.22 10.11
CA LYS A 171 0.47 -28.49 9.44
C LYS A 171 0.37 -29.92 8.94
N THR A 172 1.46 -30.47 8.38
CA THR A 172 1.52 -31.86 7.89
C THR A 172 1.41 -32.85 9.06
N LEU A 173 2.21 -32.68 10.09
CA LEU A 173 2.21 -33.55 11.29
C LEU A 173 0.85 -33.52 12.01
N LYS A 174 0.22 -32.34 12.09
CA LYS A 174 -1.13 -32.21 12.64
C LYS A 174 -2.17 -33.00 11.83
N LYS A 175 -2.09 -32.98 10.50
CA LYS A 175 -2.97 -33.77 9.63
C LYS A 175 -2.75 -35.29 9.78
N GLN A 176 -1.52 -35.71 10.11
CA GLN A 176 -1.16 -37.11 10.38
C GLN A 176 -1.54 -37.56 11.79
N GLY A 177 -2.18 -36.69 12.60
CA GLY A 177 -2.58 -37.02 13.97
C GLY A 177 -1.43 -37.05 14.99
N ILE A 178 -0.22 -36.64 14.64
CA ILE A 178 0.92 -36.64 15.55
C ILE A 178 0.66 -35.70 16.74
N PRO A 179 0.78 -36.16 17.99
CA PRO A 179 0.57 -35.34 19.19
C PRO A 179 1.53 -34.14 19.26
N LYS A 180 1.08 -33.04 19.89
CA LYS A 180 1.84 -31.78 19.94
C LYS A 180 3.23 -31.93 20.59
N ASN A 181 3.35 -32.76 21.61
CA ASN A 181 4.61 -33.05 22.34
C ASN A 181 5.65 -33.83 21.49
N GLN A 182 5.21 -34.47 20.41
CA GLN A 182 6.09 -35.20 19.47
C GLN A 182 6.44 -34.36 18.22
N ARG A 183 5.91 -33.14 18.12
CA ARG A 183 6.21 -32.24 17.01
C ARG A 183 7.44 -31.36 17.31
N PRO A 184 8.22 -30.96 16.30
CA PRO A 184 9.39 -30.13 16.52
C PRO A 184 8.99 -28.81 17.18
N PRO A 185 9.81 -28.28 18.09
CA PRO A 185 9.55 -26.99 18.73
C PRO A 185 9.56 -25.86 17.71
N LYS A 186 8.82 -24.80 18.01
CA LYS A 186 8.81 -23.60 17.20
C LYS A 186 10.21 -22.95 17.19
N PRO A 187 10.76 -22.57 16.02
CA PRO A 187 12.03 -21.86 15.95
C PRO A 187 12.03 -20.58 16.78
N ALA A 188 13.17 -20.25 17.36
CA ALA A 188 13.38 -18.99 18.05
C ALA A 188 13.17 -17.80 17.10
N PRO A 189 12.71 -16.64 17.60
CA PRO A 189 12.62 -15.42 16.80
C PRO A 189 13.96 -15.05 16.17
N ASN A 190 13.96 -14.70 14.89
CA ASN A 190 15.15 -14.26 14.18
C ASN A 190 15.10 -12.73 13.98
N PRO A 191 16.03 -11.94 14.53
CA PRO A 191 16.04 -10.47 14.42
C PRO A 191 16.11 -9.94 12.99
N HIS A 192 16.65 -10.74 12.04
CA HIS A 192 16.68 -10.39 10.62
C HIS A 192 15.32 -10.51 9.92
N TYR A 193 14.35 -11.17 10.54
CA TYR A 193 13.00 -11.36 10.02
C TYR A 193 11.97 -10.91 11.07
N PRO A 194 11.87 -9.59 11.32
CA PRO A 194 10.93 -9.05 12.30
C PRO A 194 9.48 -9.36 11.93
N THR A 195 8.64 -9.53 12.93
CA THR A 195 7.19 -9.68 12.74
C THR A 195 6.58 -8.37 12.24
N LYS A 196 5.37 -8.43 11.66
CA LYS A 196 4.63 -7.22 11.26
C LYS A 196 4.42 -6.27 12.45
N GLU A 197 4.16 -6.80 13.65
CA GLU A 197 4.06 -6.00 14.88
C GLU A 197 5.35 -5.26 15.21
N GLN A 198 6.50 -5.95 15.14
CA GLN A 198 7.81 -5.33 15.38
C GLN A 198 8.14 -4.26 14.33
N LEU A 199 7.78 -4.51 13.07
CA LEU A 199 7.93 -3.51 12.00
C LEU A 199 7.05 -2.29 12.25
N ALA A 200 5.81 -2.49 12.66
CA ALA A 200 4.90 -1.41 13.00
C ALA A 200 5.42 -0.54 14.17
N LEU A 201 5.95 -1.17 15.24
CA LEU A 201 6.57 -0.42 16.34
C LEU A 201 7.79 0.37 15.89
N ARG A 202 8.64 -0.19 15.03
CA ARG A 202 9.78 0.55 14.43
C ARG A 202 9.33 1.74 13.60
N LEU A 203 8.24 1.61 12.82
CA LEU A 203 7.68 2.73 12.06
C LEU A 203 7.17 3.84 13.00
N LEU A 204 6.53 3.50 14.13
CA LEU A 204 6.07 4.45 15.13
C LEU A 204 7.25 5.17 15.81
N GLU A 205 8.30 4.46 16.19
CA GLU A 205 9.54 5.03 16.75
C GLU A 205 10.21 5.98 15.76
N ALA A 206 10.34 5.55 14.49
CA ALA A 206 10.91 6.37 13.43
C ALA A 206 10.09 7.64 13.21
N PHE A 207 8.77 7.54 13.14
CA PHE A 207 7.88 8.71 12.99
C PHE A 207 8.07 9.71 14.15
N LYS A 208 8.06 9.22 15.38
CA LYS A 208 8.26 10.09 16.56
C LYS A 208 9.61 10.82 16.51
N ALA A 209 10.67 10.11 16.11
CA ALA A 209 12.01 10.70 16.00
C ALA A 209 12.12 11.73 14.87
N GLN A 210 11.48 11.48 13.73
CA GLN A 210 11.55 12.31 12.52
C GLN A 210 10.59 13.51 12.58
N HIS A 211 9.47 13.40 13.31
CA HIS A 211 8.41 14.40 13.39
C HIS A 211 8.02 14.69 14.86
N PRO A 212 8.96 15.12 15.72
CA PRO A 212 8.73 15.28 17.16
C PRO A 212 7.71 16.36 17.51
N SER A 213 7.47 17.31 16.60
CA SER A 213 6.50 18.40 16.78
C SER A 213 5.05 17.98 16.52
N ILE A 214 4.81 16.80 15.95
CA ILE A 214 3.46 16.32 15.66
C ILE A 214 2.85 15.66 16.88
N ARG A 215 1.74 16.22 17.36
CA ARG A 215 0.97 15.65 18.45
C ARG A 215 0.11 14.49 17.95
N VAL A 216 0.40 13.28 18.44
CA VAL A 216 -0.38 12.07 18.15
C VAL A 216 -1.50 11.95 19.19
N HIS A 217 -2.76 11.87 18.72
CA HIS A 217 -3.93 11.74 19.59
C HIS A 217 -4.28 10.28 19.88
N CYS A 218 -4.11 9.42 18.90
CA CYS A 218 -4.46 8.00 18.99
C CYS A 218 -3.62 7.21 17.98
N ILE A 219 -3.42 5.93 18.25
CA ILE A 219 -2.87 4.96 17.32
C ILE A 219 -3.93 3.92 17.04
N MET A 220 -4.18 3.61 15.77
CA MET A 220 -5.15 2.61 15.36
C MET A 220 -4.49 1.53 14.50
N ALA A 221 -4.95 0.30 14.68
CA ALA A 221 -4.47 -0.83 13.90
C ALA A 221 -5.55 -1.91 13.78
N ASP A 222 -5.38 -2.83 12.83
CA ASP A 222 -6.30 -3.94 12.64
C ASP A 222 -6.12 -5.05 13.71
N ALA A 223 -6.88 -6.14 13.56
CA ALA A 223 -6.86 -7.27 14.50
C ALA A 223 -5.52 -8.03 14.59
N LEU A 224 -4.63 -7.89 13.61
CA LEU A 224 -3.30 -8.47 13.66
C LEU A 224 -2.47 -7.86 14.80
N TYR A 225 -2.69 -6.59 15.07
CA TYR A 225 -1.97 -5.76 16.05
C TYR A 225 -2.71 -5.68 17.41
N GLY A 226 -3.77 -6.45 17.61
CA GLY A 226 -4.52 -6.50 18.86
C GLY A 226 -3.84 -7.32 19.98
N THR A 227 -2.52 -7.32 20.07
CA THR A 227 -1.73 -8.03 21.08
C THR A 227 -1.26 -7.09 22.19
N ALA A 228 -1.01 -7.62 23.38
CA ALA A 228 -0.48 -6.82 24.49
C ALA A 228 0.83 -6.12 24.10
N THR A 229 1.75 -6.86 23.46
CA THR A 229 3.06 -6.34 23.05
C THR A 229 2.93 -5.12 22.16
N PHE A 230 2.03 -5.17 21.17
CA PHE A 230 1.83 -4.04 20.27
C PHE A 230 1.10 -2.89 20.98
N VAL A 231 -0.03 -3.19 21.64
CA VAL A 231 -0.86 -2.16 22.28
C VAL A 231 -0.09 -1.37 23.34
N ASP A 232 0.66 -2.06 24.19
CA ASP A 232 1.45 -1.42 25.25
C ASP A 232 2.70 -0.72 24.69
N GLY A 233 3.40 -1.36 23.75
CA GLY A 233 4.57 -0.78 23.09
C GLY A 233 4.24 0.49 22.31
N ALA A 234 3.20 0.48 21.50
CA ALA A 234 2.75 1.65 20.74
C ALA A 234 2.31 2.80 21.66
N SER A 235 1.55 2.50 22.73
CA SER A 235 1.16 3.49 23.74
C SER A 235 2.38 4.13 24.40
N ALA A 236 3.33 3.31 24.84
CA ALA A 236 4.55 3.77 25.52
C ALA A 236 5.44 4.66 24.64
N ILE A 237 5.58 4.37 23.34
CA ILE A 237 6.33 5.20 22.39
C ILE A 237 5.87 6.66 22.45
N PHE A 238 4.58 6.93 22.59
CA PHE A 238 4.00 8.27 22.60
C PHE A 238 3.55 8.75 24.00
N GLY A 239 4.11 8.17 25.06
CA GLY A 239 3.89 8.66 26.43
C GLY A 239 2.51 8.31 27.00
N GLY A 240 1.94 7.18 26.63
CA GLY A 240 0.64 6.70 27.14
C GLY A 240 -0.56 7.05 26.24
N VAL A 241 -0.32 7.35 24.95
CA VAL A 241 -1.41 7.67 24.01
C VAL A 241 -2.36 6.47 23.86
N GLN A 242 -3.63 6.77 23.61
CA GLN A 242 -4.64 5.73 23.34
C GLN A 242 -4.26 4.90 22.11
N VAL A 243 -4.35 3.57 22.26
CA VAL A 243 -4.22 2.61 21.17
C VAL A 243 -5.53 1.86 21.00
N LEU A 244 -6.06 1.88 19.76
CA LEU A 244 -7.26 1.17 19.36
C LEU A 244 -6.90 0.06 18.38
N SER A 245 -7.36 -1.16 18.67
CA SER A 245 -7.24 -2.29 17.76
C SER A 245 -8.45 -3.20 17.87
N GLN A 246 -8.44 -4.30 17.15
CA GLN A 246 -9.49 -5.31 17.27
C GLN A 246 -8.96 -6.57 17.95
N ILE A 247 -9.84 -7.31 18.60
CA ILE A 247 -9.58 -8.64 19.15
C ILE A 247 -10.58 -9.64 18.59
N ARG A 248 -10.19 -10.90 18.62
CA ARG A 248 -11.04 -11.99 18.11
C ARG A 248 -12.18 -12.28 19.09
N SER A 249 -13.31 -12.75 18.56
CA SER A 249 -14.50 -13.16 19.32
C SER A 249 -14.21 -14.21 20.41
N ASN A 250 -13.23 -15.10 20.16
CA ASN A 250 -12.80 -16.15 21.10
C ASN A 250 -11.68 -15.69 22.07
N GLN A 251 -11.44 -14.38 22.19
CA GLN A 251 -10.48 -13.86 23.17
C GLN A 251 -10.96 -14.11 24.58
N ASN A 252 -10.14 -14.74 25.41
CA ASN A 252 -10.45 -14.99 26.79
C ASN A 252 -10.38 -13.72 27.64
N ILE A 253 -11.45 -13.43 28.34
CA ILE A 253 -11.56 -12.38 29.34
C ILE A 253 -11.87 -13.02 30.71
N ARG A 254 -11.65 -12.28 31.81
CA ARG A 254 -11.92 -12.75 33.16
C ARG A 254 -12.76 -11.74 33.95
N ILE A 255 -13.80 -12.25 34.56
CA ILE A 255 -14.69 -11.53 35.49
C ILE A 255 -14.59 -12.24 36.82
N GLY A 256 -14.04 -11.57 37.83
CA GLY A 256 -13.71 -12.23 39.09
C GLY A 256 -12.75 -13.41 38.87
N LYS A 257 -13.19 -14.61 39.25
CA LYS A 257 -12.42 -15.85 39.07
C LYS A 257 -12.77 -16.63 37.79
N ARG A 258 -13.84 -16.24 37.08
CA ARG A 258 -14.38 -16.96 35.92
C ARG A 258 -13.79 -16.42 34.62
N ALA A 259 -13.26 -17.32 33.80
CA ALA A 259 -12.84 -17.00 32.43
C ALA A 259 -13.93 -17.39 31.43
N GLN A 260 -14.16 -16.57 30.42
CA GLN A 260 -15.08 -16.83 29.31
C GLN A 260 -14.60 -16.11 28.03
N HIS A 261 -15.19 -16.40 26.87
CA HIS A 261 -14.89 -15.64 25.64
C HIS A 261 -15.56 -14.26 25.69
N VAL A 262 -14.93 -13.30 25.03
CA VAL A 262 -15.49 -11.94 24.90
C VAL A 262 -16.86 -11.97 24.21
N ALA A 263 -17.05 -12.87 23.25
CA ALA A 263 -18.34 -13.04 22.57
C ALA A 263 -19.45 -13.45 23.58
N ASP A 264 -19.20 -14.43 24.45
CA ASP A 264 -20.17 -14.92 25.41
C ASP A 264 -20.57 -13.83 26.40
N TYR A 265 -19.63 -12.96 26.76
CA TYR A 265 -19.92 -11.82 27.61
C TYR A 265 -20.94 -10.87 26.99
N PHE A 266 -20.75 -10.49 25.70
CA PHE A 266 -21.65 -9.55 25.04
C PHE A 266 -22.97 -10.18 24.56
N VAL A 267 -23.09 -11.49 24.57
CA VAL A 267 -24.40 -12.16 24.45
C VAL A 267 -25.27 -11.87 25.70
N THR A 268 -24.67 -11.91 26.87
CA THR A 268 -25.40 -11.66 28.16
C THR A 268 -25.46 -10.17 28.52
N HIS A 269 -24.60 -9.35 27.96
CA HIS A 269 -24.54 -7.90 28.17
C HIS A 269 -24.59 -7.19 26.79
N PRO A 270 -25.73 -7.28 26.07
CA PRO A 270 -25.86 -6.67 24.76
C PRO A 270 -25.73 -5.15 24.88
N GLY A 271 -25.25 -4.55 23.81
CA GLY A 271 -25.17 -3.10 23.69
C GLY A 271 -26.53 -2.46 23.44
N THR A 272 -26.51 -1.15 23.32
CA THR A 272 -27.66 -0.32 22.93
C THR A 272 -27.46 0.29 21.56
N PRO A 273 -28.54 0.54 20.79
CA PRO A 273 -28.46 1.25 19.53
C PRO A 273 -27.88 2.66 19.72
N GLN A 274 -26.91 3.01 18.92
CA GLN A 274 -26.22 4.31 18.93
C GLN A 274 -26.12 4.82 17.49
N ARG A 275 -26.24 6.13 17.31
CA ARG A 275 -25.95 6.79 16.03
C ARG A 275 -24.45 7.06 15.96
N ILE A 276 -23.82 6.61 14.88
CA ILE A 276 -22.38 6.74 14.65
C ILE A 276 -22.21 7.44 13.34
N ARG A 277 -21.38 8.49 13.34
CA ARG A 277 -20.98 9.16 12.12
C ARG A 277 -19.84 8.39 11.47
N ILE A 278 -20.05 7.99 10.22
CA ILE A 278 -19.04 7.34 9.38
C ILE A 278 -18.56 8.34 8.31
N ARG A 279 -17.69 7.86 7.39
CA ARG A 279 -17.16 8.68 6.30
C ARG A 279 -18.29 9.34 5.48
N GLY A 280 -17.97 10.50 4.88
CA GLY A 280 -18.93 11.24 4.05
C GLY A 280 -20.08 11.84 4.86
N ASP A 281 -19.85 12.04 6.14
CA ASP A 281 -20.81 12.63 7.10
C ASP A 281 -22.12 11.84 7.25
N GLN A 282 -22.12 10.58 6.81
CA GLN A 282 -23.27 9.69 6.94
C GLN A 282 -23.40 9.20 8.38
N GLU A 283 -24.65 9.21 8.87
CA GLU A 283 -24.98 8.59 10.14
C GLU A 283 -25.54 7.18 9.92
N VAL A 284 -25.04 6.23 10.69
CA VAL A 284 -25.52 4.85 10.72
C VAL A 284 -25.87 4.46 12.15
N VAL A 285 -26.84 3.57 12.28
CA VAL A 285 -27.18 2.97 13.58
C VAL A 285 -26.34 1.72 13.77
N ALA A 286 -25.71 1.60 14.96
CA ALA A 286 -25.02 0.40 15.36
C ALA A 286 -25.34 0.06 16.81
N THR A 287 -25.43 -1.21 17.13
CA THR A 287 -25.53 -1.68 18.51
C THR A 287 -24.15 -1.65 19.14
N VAL A 288 -23.99 -0.87 20.21
CA VAL A 288 -22.71 -0.65 20.89
C VAL A 288 -22.82 -1.07 22.37
N GLY A 289 -21.99 -2.01 22.75
CA GLY A 289 -21.77 -2.42 24.13
C GLY A 289 -20.33 -2.12 24.56
N SER A 290 -20.12 -1.86 25.86
CA SER A 290 -18.75 -1.61 26.34
C SER A 290 -18.54 -2.10 27.76
N ALA A 291 -17.32 -2.53 28.09
CA ALA A 291 -16.93 -2.94 29.42
C ALA A 291 -15.42 -2.84 29.65
N ARG A 292 -15.03 -2.59 30.89
CA ARG A 292 -13.62 -2.64 31.32
C ARG A 292 -13.30 -4.03 31.86
N LEU A 293 -12.72 -4.90 31.03
CA LEU A 293 -12.54 -6.32 31.27
C LEU A 293 -11.07 -6.69 31.39
N TYR A 294 -10.74 -7.65 32.23
CA TYR A 294 -9.42 -8.24 32.27
C TYR A 294 -9.24 -9.19 31.08
N VAL A 295 -8.35 -8.85 30.17
CA VAL A 295 -8.03 -9.65 28.99
C VAL A 295 -6.87 -10.59 29.31
N CYS A 296 -7.14 -11.91 29.28
CA CYS A 296 -6.19 -12.91 29.77
C CYS A 296 -4.83 -12.88 29.02
N SER A 297 -4.85 -12.69 27.70
CA SER A 297 -3.64 -12.59 26.88
C SER A 297 -2.85 -11.30 27.12
N HIS A 298 -3.53 -10.24 27.56
CA HIS A 298 -2.90 -8.95 27.87
C HIS A 298 -2.43 -8.87 29.34
N LYS A 299 -2.89 -9.78 30.19
CA LYS A 299 -2.62 -9.79 31.64
C LYS A 299 -2.98 -8.48 32.34
N THR A 300 -3.92 -7.73 31.81
CA THR A 300 -4.38 -6.44 32.34
C THR A 300 -5.82 -6.15 31.96
N LYS A 301 -6.41 -5.14 32.62
CA LYS A 301 -7.71 -4.60 32.20
C LYS A 301 -7.58 -3.77 30.94
N ARG A 302 -8.54 -3.96 30.04
CA ARG A 302 -8.68 -3.17 28.81
C ARG A 302 -10.11 -2.68 28.70
N PHE A 303 -10.30 -1.60 27.97
CA PHE A 303 -11.63 -1.18 27.61
C PHE A 303 -12.02 -1.90 26.31
N ILE A 304 -13.01 -2.76 26.41
CA ILE A 304 -13.54 -3.53 25.28
C ILE A 304 -14.83 -2.88 24.83
N VAL A 305 -14.95 -2.65 23.52
CA VAL A 305 -16.18 -2.16 22.90
C VAL A 305 -16.62 -3.17 21.84
N ALA A 306 -17.84 -3.67 22.01
CA ALA A 306 -18.52 -4.51 21.01
C ALA A 306 -19.39 -3.62 20.15
N ILE A 307 -19.19 -3.69 18.82
CA ILE A 307 -19.96 -2.93 17.85
C ILE A 307 -20.54 -3.88 16.80
N LYS A 308 -21.81 -3.68 16.46
CA LYS A 308 -22.51 -4.43 15.42
C LYS A 308 -23.38 -3.48 14.60
N TYR A 309 -23.11 -3.33 13.32
CA TYR A 309 -23.95 -2.58 12.39
C TYR A 309 -25.25 -3.35 12.08
N GLU A 310 -26.30 -2.66 11.64
CA GLU A 310 -27.62 -3.27 11.40
C GLU A 310 -27.58 -4.48 10.45
N GLU A 311 -26.73 -4.43 9.45
CA GLU A 311 -26.59 -5.50 8.44
C GLU A 311 -25.67 -6.65 8.89
N GLU A 312 -25.06 -6.57 10.09
CA GLU A 312 -24.12 -7.57 10.58
C GLU A 312 -24.79 -8.55 11.55
N GLU A 313 -24.47 -9.83 11.42
CA GLU A 313 -24.93 -10.86 12.36
C GLU A 313 -24.10 -10.85 13.64
N ASN A 314 -22.80 -10.58 13.56
CA ASN A 314 -21.84 -10.73 14.64
C ASN A 314 -21.25 -9.40 15.08
N TYR A 315 -20.94 -9.30 16.38
CA TYR A 315 -20.17 -8.17 16.90
C TYR A 315 -18.72 -8.21 16.44
N ARG A 316 -18.18 -7.02 16.19
CA ARG A 316 -16.74 -6.75 16.17
C ARG A 316 -16.32 -6.27 17.55
N TYR A 317 -15.16 -6.70 18.01
CA TYR A 317 -14.65 -6.38 19.34
C TYR A 317 -13.43 -5.48 19.23
N LEU A 318 -13.56 -4.24 19.69
CA LEU A 318 -12.47 -3.28 19.78
C LEU A 318 -11.81 -3.39 21.14
N ILE A 319 -10.49 -3.15 21.16
CA ILE A 319 -9.72 -3.04 22.39
C ILE A 319 -9.07 -1.65 22.43
N ALA A 320 -9.17 -1.01 23.58
CA ALA A 320 -8.57 0.29 23.86
C ALA A 320 -7.63 0.18 25.05
N SER A 321 -6.47 0.83 24.96
CA SER A 321 -5.43 0.80 25.99
C SER A 321 -5.80 1.68 27.20
N ASP A 322 -6.31 2.87 26.93
CA ASP A 322 -6.74 3.84 27.95
C ASP A 322 -8.19 3.60 28.35
N LEU A 323 -8.41 3.45 29.66
CA LEU A 323 -9.74 3.15 30.24
C LEU A 323 -10.59 4.42 30.44
N SER A 324 -10.05 5.60 30.27
CA SER A 324 -10.72 6.87 30.54
C SER A 324 -11.59 7.37 29.38
N TRP A 325 -11.35 6.90 28.18
CA TRP A 325 -12.09 7.31 26.99
C TRP A 325 -13.56 6.91 27.05
N ARG A 326 -14.44 7.70 26.42
CA ARG A 326 -15.85 7.36 26.28
C ARG A 326 -16.03 6.33 25.18
N THR A 327 -17.03 5.49 25.32
CA THR A 327 -17.35 4.44 24.34
C THR A 327 -17.52 4.99 22.92
N LEU A 328 -18.26 6.10 22.77
CA LEU A 328 -18.50 6.71 21.46
C LEU A 328 -17.23 7.31 20.84
N ASP A 329 -16.31 7.84 21.64
CA ASP A 329 -15.04 8.36 21.14
C ASP A 329 -14.16 7.22 20.56
N ILE A 330 -14.18 6.05 21.20
CA ILE A 330 -13.50 4.85 20.73
C ILE A 330 -14.12 4.37 19.40
N VAL A 331 -15.45 4.29 19.35
CA VAL A 331 -16.17 3.87 18.14
C VAL A 331 -15.92 4.85 17.00
N GLN A 332 -16.09 6.15 17.28
CA GLN A 332 -15.88 7.21 16.28
C GLN A 332 -14.42 7.23 15.80
N GLY A 333 -13.45 7.11 16.70
CA GLY A 333 -12.05 6.97 16.36
C GLY A 333 -11.80 5.79 15.42
N HIS A 334 -12.36 4.62 15.76
CA HIS A 334 -12.17 3.41 14.97
C HIS A 334 -12.68 3.55 13.51
N THR A 335 -13.67 4.40 13.25
CA THR A 335 -14.15 4.63 11.88
C THR A 335 -13.06 5.25 10.98
N LEU A 336 -12.13 6.01 11.57
CA LEU A 336 -11.00 6.61 10.82
C LEU A 336 -10.00 5.57 10.31
N ARG A 337 -9.98 4.35 10.86
CA ARG A 337 -9.12 3.27 10.38
C ARG A 337 -9.37 2.96 8.90
N TRP A 338 -10.60 3.13 8.42
CA TRP A 338 -10.92 2.91 7.01
C TRP A 338 -10.09 3.78 6.05
N LEU A 339 -9.63 4.94 6.48
CA LEU A 339 -8.88 5.85 5.62
C LEU A 339 -7.54 5.28 5.16
N VAL A 340 -6.93 4.36 5.92
CA VAL A 340 -5.73 3.65 5.45
C VAL A 340 -6.07 2.67 4.32
N GLU A 341 -7.24 2.04 4.37
CA GLU A 341 -7.69 1.13 3.30
C GLU A 341 -7.95 1.91 2.00
N VAL A 342 -8.57 3.10 2.11
CA VAL A 342 -8.78 4.03 0.96
C VAL A 342 -7.44 4.43 0.37
N PHE A 343 -6.49 4.89 1.20
CA PHE A 343 -5.13 5.21 0.74
C PHE A 343 -4.48 4.02 0.02
N ILE A 344 -4.50 2.83 0.61
CA ILE A 344 -3.90 1.63 0.01
C ILE A 344 -4.55 1.28 -1.34
N GLN A 345 -5.86 1.45 -1.46
CA GLN A 345 -6.60 1.22 -2.71
C GLN A 345 -6.19 2.22 -3.79
N ASP A 346 -6.16 3.52 -3.46
CA ASP A 346 -5.77 4.59 -4.39
C ASP A 346 -4.31 4.43 -4.81
N TRP A 347 -3.41 4.18 -3.87
CA TRP A 347 -2.00 3.95 -4.12
C TRP A 347 -1.75 2.79 -5.11
N LYS A 348 -2.43 1.66 -4.93
CA LYS A 348 -2.35 0.53 -5.87
C LYS A 348 -2.98 0.83 -7.23
N SER A 349 -4.02 1.63 -7.27
CA SER A 349 -4.80 1.87 -8.48
C SER A 349 -4.23 2.98 -9.34
N TYR A 350 -3.63 4.02 -8.74
CA TYR A 350 -3.33 5.28 -9.43
C TYR A 350 -1.89 5.77 -9.35
N GLU A 351 -1.05 5.24 -8.44
CA GLU A 351 0.26 5.80 -8.12
C GLU A 351 1.44 4.93 -8.58
N GLY A 352 1.23 4.15 -9.59
CA GLY A 352 2.28 3.37 -10.26
C GLY A 352 2.70 2.08 -9.56
N TRP A 353 2.12 1.75 -8.40
CA TRP A 353 2.43 0.50 -7.69
C TRP A 353 1.64 -0.68 -8.27
N SER A 354 1.80 -0.94 -9.55
CA SER A 354 1.09 -2.01 -10.24
C SER A 354 1.78 -3.37 -10.06
N PRO A 355 1.06 -4.51 -10.29
CA PRO A 355 1.66 -5.85 -10.30
C PRO A 355 2.80 -6.02 -11.32
N LEU A 356 2.87 -5.14 -12.31
CA LEU A 356 3.90 -5.14 -13.36
C LEU A 356 5.16 -4.35 -12.99
N THR A 357 5.15 -3.57 -11.91
CA THR A 357 6.34 -2.84 -11.44
C THR A 357 7.41 -3.82 -10.99
N LYS A 358 8.55 -3.82 -11.68
CA LYS A 358 9.63 -4.81 -11.51
C LYS A 358 10.99 -4.13 -11.47
N GLN A 359 11.31 -3.51 -10.34
CA GLN A 359 12.67 -3.03 -10.12
C GLN A 359 13.43 -4.08 -9.29
N PRO A 360 14.52 -4.66 -9.83
CA PRO A 360 15.22 -5.78 -9.20
C PRO A 360 16.01 -5.35 -7.95
N GLY A 361 16.20 -6.31 -7.05
CA GLY A 361 16.97 -6.12 -5.83
C GLY A 361 16.20 -5.42 -4.70
N GLU A 362 16.82 -5.36 -3.54
CA GLU A 362 16.24 -4.76 -2.35
C GLU A 362 16.12 -3.24 -2.47
N GLU A 363 17.18 -2.58 -2.94
CA GLU A 363 17.17 -1.15 -3.21
C GLU A 363 16.15 -0.79 -4.29
N GLY A 364 16.08 -1.57 -5.38
CA GLY A 364 15.10 -1.34 -6.45
C GLY A 364 13.66 -1.43 -5.94
N ALA A 365 13.35 -2.39 -5.08
CA ALA A 365 12.03 -2.50 -4.46
C ALA A 365 11.76 -1.29 -3.55
N ARG A 366 12.71 -0.91 -2.66
CA ARG A 366 12.56 0.21 -1.73
C ARG A 366 12.42 1.55 -2.46
N HIS A 367 13.29 1.84 -3.43
CA HIS A 367 13.23 3.08 -4.21
C HIS A 367 11.92 3.21 -5.00
N SER A 368 11.39 2.09 -5.53
CA SER A 368 10.10 2.10 -6.24
C SER A 368 8.94 2.45 -5.31
N VAL A 369 8.92 1.95 -4.09
CA VAL A 369 7.88 2.32 -3.10
C VAL A 369 7.99 3.79 -2.75
N ILE A 370 9.21 4.29 -2.48
CA ILE A 370 9.42 5.71 -2.18
C ILE A 370 8.95 6.58 -3.36
N LEU A 371 9.37 6.27 -4.59
CA LEU A 371 8.94 7.01 -5.77
C LEU A 371 7.40 7.02 -5.93
N SER A 372 6.74 5.90 -5.67
CA SER A 372 5.28 5.80 -5.71
C SER A 372 4.61 6.67 -4.63
N LEU A 373 5.15 6.69 -3.41
CA LEU A 373 4.62 7.54 -2.33
C LEU A 373 4.88 9.03 -2.55
N LEU A 374 5.97 9.39 -3.24
CA LEU A 374 6.19 10.79 -3.65
C LEU A 374 5.14 11.26 -4.66
N VAL A 375 4.54 10.35 -5.42
CA VAL A 375 3.39 10.67 -6.30
C VAL A 375 2.19 11.08 -5.46
N ASP A 376 1.81 10.29 -4.45
CA ASP A 376 0.73 10.62 -3.50
C ASP A 376 0.99 11.99 -2.85
N HIS A 377 2.18 12.17 -2.29
CA HIS A 377 2.55 13.43 -1.64
C HIS A 377 2.51 14.64 -2.59
N SER A 378 2.93 14.48 -3.84
CA SER A 378 2.91 15.58 -4.81
C SER A 378 1.50 16.07 -5.13
N LEU A 379 0.48 15.21 -5.06
CA LEU A 379 -0.91 15.57 -5.30
C LEU A 379 -1.49 16.51 -4.26
N PHE A 380 -0.95 16.52 -3.02
CA PHE A 380 -1.31 17.53 -2.02
C PHE A 380 -0.78 18.94 -2.37
N MET A 381 0.17 19.03 -3.30
CA MET A 381 0.71 20.30 -3.82
C MET A 381 0.04 20.73 -5.13
N HIS A 382 -0.92 19.95 -5.64
CA HIS A 382 -1.72 20.35 -6.81
C HIS A 382 -2.54 21.61 -6.48
N PRO A 383 -2.57 22.65 -7.33
CA PRO A 383 -3.25 23.93 -7.04
C PRO A 383 -4.71 23.73 -6.61
N ASP A 384 -5.49 22.97 -7.39
CA ASP A 384 -6.91 22.73 -7.08
C ASP A 384 -7.10 22.01 -5.73
N GLN A 385 -6.21 21.06 -5.43
CA GLN A 385 -6.24 20.36 -4.13
C GLN A 385 -5.91 21.30 -2.97
N GLN A 386 -4.94 22.19 -3.16
CA GLN A 386 -4.60 23.18 -2.15
C GLN A 386 -5.78 24.12 -1.88
N ASP A 387 -6.47 24.57 -2.92
CA ASP A 387 -7.64 25.45 -2.79
C ASP A 387 -8.79 24.75 -2.04
N GLN A 388 -9.06 23.47 -2.33
CA GLN A 388 -10.02 22.68 -1.55
C GLN A 388 -9.66 22.65 -0.06
N LEU A 389 -8.41 22.27 0.24
CA LEU A 389 -7.96 22.10 1.62
C LEU A 389 -7.87 23.42 2.38
N LYS A 390 -7.52 24.52 1.70
CA LYS A 390 -7.49 25.88 2.27
C LYS A 390 -8.88 26.36 2.66
N ASN A 391 -9.89 26.04 1.86
CA ASN A 391 -11.27 26.39 2.09
C ASN A 391 -12.04 25.39 2.98
N ASN A 392 -11.34 24.42 3.59
CA ASN A 392 -11.90 23.32 4.39
C ASN A 392 -12.96 22.49 3.64
N LEU A 393 -12.84 22.39 2.32
CA LEU A 393 -13.65 21.53 1.48
C LEU A 393 -13.06 20.12 1.42
N PRO A 394 -13.87 19.11 1.10
CA PRO A 394 -13.37 17.73 0.92
C PRO A 394 -12.29 17.68 -0.16
N ALA A 395 -11.22 16.93 0.11
CA ALA A 395 -10.16 16.70 -0.85
C ALA A 395 -10.67 16.01 -2.12
N TYR A 396 -10.11 16.36 -3.27
CA TYR A 396 -10.35 15.61 -4.51
C TYR A 396 -9.78 14.19 -4.41
N THR A 397 -10.37 13.25 -5.13
CA THR A 397 -9.85 11.88 -5.20
C THR A 397 -8.54 11.83 -6.00
N VAL A 398 -7.66 10.93 -5.63
CA VAL A 398 -6.38 10.69 -6.35
C VAL A 398 -6.64 10.40 -7.84
N GLY A 399 -7.68 9.59 -8.13
CA GLY A 399 -8.05 9.27 -9.51
C GLY A 399 -8.44 10.49 -10.33
N SER A 400 -9.23 11.44 -9.78
CA SER A 400 -9.65 12.67 -10.49
C SER A 400 -8.47 13.63 -10.69
N LEU A 401 -7.67 13.86 -9.66
CA LEU A 401 -6.46 14.71 -9.78
C LEU A 401 -5.49 14.16 -10.83
N ARG A 402 -5.27 12.85 -10.82
CA ARG A 402 -4.43 12.21 -11.83
C ARG A 402 -4.98 12.38 -13.24
N ALA A 403 -6.30 12.24 -13.43
CA ALA A 403 -6.94 12.47 -14.72
C ALA A 403 -6.77 13.93 -15.19
N ASN A 404 -6.89 14.87 -14.27
CA ASN A 404 -6.65 16.29 -14.55
C ASN A 404 -5.22 16.54 -14.99
N VAL A 405 -4.23 16.08 -14.25
CA VAL A 405 -2.81 16.18 -14.63
C VAL A 405 -2.52 15.58 -16.02
N GLN A 406 -3.21 14.49 -16.38
CA GLN A 406 -3.06 13.89 -17.71
C GLN A 406 -3.57 14.81 -18.82
N VAL A 407 -4.65 15.52 -18.58
CA VAL A 407 -5.22 16.51 -19.52
C VAL A 407 -4.32 17.74 -19.58
N GLU A 408 -3.88 18.28 -18.45
CA GLU A 408 -2.93 19.42 -18.39
C GLU A 408 -1.66 19.13 -19.17
N CYS A 409 -1.03 17.97 -18.98
CA CYS A 409 0.16 17.58 -19.73
C CYS A 409 -0.09 17.51 -21.26
N LEU A 410 -1.31 17.13 -21.68
CA LEU A 410 -1.67 17.12 -23.10
C LEU A 410 -1.86 18.54 -23.63
N VAL A 411 -2.55 19.41 -22.89
CA VAL A 411 -2.74 20.82 -23.24
C VAL A 411 -1.40 21.53 -23.36
N ASP A 412 -0.48 21.33 -22.40
CA ASP A 412 0.88 21.88 -22.46
C ASP A 412 1.65 21.49 -23.73
N VAL A 413 1.48 20.26 -24.20
CA VAL A 413 2.12 19.80 -25.46
C VAL A 413 1.49 20.51 -26.67
N ILE A 414 0.18 20.69 -26.68
CA ILE A 414 -0.53 21.40 -27.75
C ILE A 414 -0.13 22.88 -27.77
N ASP A 415 -0.13 23.53 -26.61
CA ASP A 415 0.25 24.93 -26.47
C ASP A 415 1.71 25.16 -26.92
N ASP A 416 2.62 24.27 -26.54
CA ASP A 416 4.01 24.31 -26.95
C ASP A 416 4.18 24.13 -28.48
N LEU A 417 3.32 23.32 -29.11
CA LEU A 417 3.29 23.19 -30.57
C LEU A 417 2.80 24.45 -31.26
N VAL A 418 1.67 25.00 -30.80
CA VAL A 418 1.01 26.15 -31.42
C VAL A 418 1.77 27.46 -31.21
N SER A 419 2.35 27.65 -30.02
CA SER A 419 3.08 28.86 -29.63
C SER A 419 4.52 28.91 -30.16
N SER A 420 4.96 27.91 -30.95
CA SER A 420 6.34 27.92 -31.50
C SER A 420 6.43 28.82 -32.74
N ASP A 421 7.62 29.42 -32.98
CA ASP A 421 7.88 30.24 -34.13
C ASP A 421 7.62 29.54 -35.49
N ASN A 422 7.71 28.20 -35.51
CA ASN A 422 7.41 27.38 -36.67
C ASN A 422 6.58 26.14 -36.31
N PRO A 423 5.26 26.27 -36.09
CA PRO A 423 4.39 25.19 -35.65
C PRO A 423 4.37 23.97 -36.56
N GLN A 424 4.46 24.18 -37.87
CA GLN A 424 4.41 23.10 -38.87
C GLN A 424 5.67 22.23 -38.80
N GLU A 425 6.85 22.83 -38.70
CA GLU A 425 8.10 22.09 -38.56
C GLU A 425 8.15 21.35 -37.23
N LYS A 426 7.69 21.98 -36.14
CA LYS A 426 7.62 21.37 -34.84
C LYS A 426 6.65 20.18 -34.82
N LEU A 427 5.49 20.29 -35.49
CA LEU A 427 4.55 19.19 -35.65
C LEU A 427 5.16 18.03 -36.46
N LYS A 428 5.92 18.34 -37.52
CA LYS A 428 6.64 17.34 -38.35
C LYS A 428 7.65 16.57 -37.48
N ARG A 429 8.47 17.27 -36.68
CA ARG A 429 9.43 16.66 -35.74
C ARG A 429 8.73 15.83 -34.69
N PHE A 430 7.65 16.35 -34.13
CA PHE A 430 6.80 15.63 -33.15
C PHE A 430 6.25 14.33 -33.76
N THR A 431 5.70 14.39 -34.98
CA THR A 431 5.17 13.21 -35.70
C THR A 431 6.27 12.19 -35.95
N GLN A 432 7.45 12.62 -36.35
CA GLN A 432 8.62 11.74 -36.56
C GLN A 432 9.01 11.07 -35.22
N ALA A 433 9.15 11.82 -34.15
CA ALA A 433 9.48 11.28 -32.81
C ALA A 433 8.42 10.27 -32.33
N VAL A 434 7.11 10.52 -32.59
CA VAL A 434 6.05 9.56 -32.29
C VAL A 434 6.27 8.26 -33.07
N HIS A 435 6.54 8.32 -34.36
CA HIS A 435 6.77 7.12 -35.19
C HIS A 435 8.03 6.34 -34.76
N GLU A 436 9.09 7.02 -34.37
CA GLU A 436 10.32 6.37 -33.87
C GLU A 436 10.12 5.65 -32.54
N VAL A 437 9.46 6.30 -31.60
CA VAL A 437 9.28 5.79 -30.23
C VAL A 437 8.16 4.74 -30.13
N PHE A 438 7.10 4.90 -30.94
CA PHE A 438 5.98 3.95 -30.99
C PHE A 438 6.08 2.96 -32.17
N ALA A 439 7.30 2.68 -32.63
CA ALA A 439 7.53 1.67 -33.67
C ALA A 439 6.89 0.31 -33.32
N PHE A 440 6.33 -0.35 -34.33
CA PHE A 440 5.67 -1.64 -34.15
C PHE A 440 6.65 -2.74 -33.72
N GLY A 441 6.41 -3.35 -32.56
CA GLY A 441 7.15 -4.52 -32.12
C GLY A 441 6.62 -5.82 -32.75
N ARG A 442 7.53 -6.71 -33.16
CA ARG A 442 7.13 -8.03 -33.69
C ARG A 442 6.59 -8.91 -32.54
N SER A 443 5.49 -9.59 -32.80
CA SER A 443 4.90 -10.51 -31.83
C SER A 443 5.80 -11.75 -31.65
N LYS A 444 6.19 -12.01 -30.41
CA LYS A 444 6.88 -13.26 -30.03
C LYS A 444 5.99 -14.49 -30.08
N LYS A 445 4.68 -14.31 -30.17
CA LYS A 445 3.67 -15.40 -30.25
C LYS A 445 3.44 -15.84 -31.68
N HIS A 446 3.97 -15.10 -32.68
CA HIS A 446 3.75 -15.40 -34.07
C HIS A 446 4.68 -16.54 -34.54
N MET A 447 4.14 -17.49 -35.26
CA MET A 447 4.80 -18.75 -35.63
C MET A 447 5.29 -18.79 -37.09
N ILE A 448 5.17 -17.68 -37.87
CA ILE A 448 5.71 -17.63 -39.24
C ILE A 448 7.19 -18.05 -39.24
N GLN A 449 7.53 -18.93 -40.16
CA GLN A 449 8.88 -19.48 -40.35
C GLN A 449 9.43 -20.31 -39.17
N ARG A 450 8.60 -20.69 -38.20
CA ARG A 450 8.99 -21.61 -37.15
C ARG A 450 8.50 -23.00 -37.47
N GLN A 451 9.39 -23.97 -37.35
CA GLN A 451 9.00 -25.37 -37.40
C GLN A 451 8.23 -25.72 -36.13
N LEU A 452 7.01 -26.23 -36.28
CA LEU A 452 6.17 -26.71 -35.18
C LEU A 452 6.63 -28.10 -34.67
N GLY A 453 7.67 -28.66 -35.26
CA GLY A 453 8.09 -30.01 -34.98
C GLY A 453 7.06 -31.06 -35.52
N ARG A 454 7.17 -32.31 -35.06
CA ARG A 454 6.18 -33.33 -35.36
C ARG A 454 5.00 -33.23 -34.40
N LEU A 455 4.05 -32.34 -34.71
CA LEU A 455 2.80 -32.20 -33.95
C LEU A 455 1.72 -33.19 -34.45
N GLU A 456 2.09 -34.12 -35.28
CA GLU A 456 1.17 -35.20 -35.68
C GLU A 456 0.99 -36.20 -34.55
N PRO A 457 -0.24 -36.63 -34.27
CA PRO A 457 -0.48 -37.70 -33.32
C PRO A 457 0.23 -38.97 -33.77
N THR A 458 0.77 -39.73 -32.82
CA THR A 458 1.38 -41.04 -33.12
C THR A 458 0.37 -41.95 -33.83
N PRO A 459 0.81 -42.91 -34.63
CA PRO A 459 -0.11 -43.85 -35.30
C PRO A 459 -1.12 -44.50 -34.36
N PHE A 460 -0.72 -44.80 -33.13
CA PHE A 460 -1.60 -45.34 -32.11
C PHE A 460 -2.70 -44.38 -31.66
N LEU A 461 -2.36 -43.07 -31.48
CA LEU A 461 -3.33 -42.04 -31.10
C LEU A 461 -4.28 -41.72 -32.25
N LYS A 462 -3.79 -41.72 -33.51
CA LYS A 462 -4.65 -41.63 -34.71
C LYS A 462 -5.65 -42.80 -34.74
N TYR A 463 -5.18 -44.03 -34.58
CA TYR A 463 -6.05 -45.23 -34.58
C TYR A 463 -7.13 -45.11 -33.50
N ARG A 464 -6.79 -44.76 -32.28
CA ARG A 464 -7.77 -44.55 -31.20
C ARG A 464 -8.77 -43.43 -31.48
N ALA A 465 -8.32 -42.29 -32.00
CA ALA A 465 -9.20 -41.19 -32.36
C ALA A 465 -10.21 -41.63 -33.45
N ASP A 466 -9.74 -42.37 -34.46
CA ASP A 466 -10.59 -42.88 -35.52
C ASP A 466 -11.58 -43.94 -35.00
N GLU A 467 -11.19 -44.78 -34.04
CA GLU A 467 -12.05 -45.73 -33.37
C GLU A 467 -13.15 -45.05 -32.54
N VAL A 468 -12.82 -44.04 -31.79
CA VAL A 468 -13.77 -43.22 -31.01
C VAL A 468 -14.76 -42.53 -31.94
N MET A 469 -14.28 -41.92 -33.04
CA MET A 469 -15.13 -41.23 -34.02
C MET A 469 -16.10 -42.19 -34.72
N ARG A 470 -15.67 -43.43 -35.04
CA ARG A 470 -16.57 -44.44 -35.62
C ARG A 470 -17.65 -44.93 -34.67
N ASN A 471 -17.37 -44.92 -33.37
CA ASN A 471 -18.28 -45.38 -32.34
C ASN A 471 -19.15 -44.29 -31.73
N MET A 472 -18.99 -43.04 -32.16
CA MET A 472 -19.91 -41.95 -31.75
C MET A 472 -21.27 -42.13 -32.43
N PRO A 473 -22.37 -42.12 -31.68
CA PRO A 473 -23.70 -42.15 -32.27
C PRO A 473 -23.87 -40.90 -33.15
N VAL A 474 -24.31 -41.13 -34.38
CA VAL A 474 -24.69 -40.05 -35.30
C VAL A 474 -25.85 -39.31 -34.66
N LEU A 475 -25.56 -38.11 -34.14
CA LEU A 475 -26.62 -37.20 -33.70
C LEU A 475 -27.43 -36.83 -34.96
N SER A 476 -28.59 -37.49 -35.12
CA SER A 476 -29.58 -37.10 -36.12
C SER A 476 -30.03 -35.68 -35.84
N THR A 477 -29.75 -34.79 -36.80
CA THR A 477 -30.23 -33.40 -36.85
C THR A 477 -31.76 -33.33 -36.88
#